data_2e6a2a0f940c91cfc7f554254a7082ef
#
_entry.id   2e6a2a0f940c91cfc7f554254a7082ef
#
_cell.length_a   1.000
_cell.length_b   1.000
_cell.length_c   1.000
_cell.angle_alpha   90.00
_cell.angle_beta   90.00
_cell.angle_gamma   90.00
#
_symmetry.space_group_name_H-M   'P 1'
#
loop_
_entity.id
_entity.type
_entity.pdbx_description
1 polymer ?
#
loop_
_entity_poly.entity_id
_entity_poly.type
_entity_poly.pdbx_seq_one_letter_code
_entity_poly.pdbx_strand_id
1 'polypeptide(L)'
;MSLHLSPPAFLNKICLRADPEDLATRLAALPRPMVFTNGVFDILHPGHVRYLAQARSLGASLVMGLNSDASARLLGKGPDRPLNRELDRACVLAA
;
A
#
# COMPACT_ATOMS: atom_id res chain seq x y z
N MET A 1 0.77 24.43 -24.57
CA MET A 1 -0.38 24.40 -23.69
C MET A 1 -0.05 23.55 -22.47
N SER A 2 -0.04 24.14 -21.29
CA SER A 2 0.20 23.35 -20.10
C SER A 2 -1.14 22.82 -19.59
N LEU A 3 -1.18 21.52 -19.35
CA LEU A 3 -2.32 20.88 -18.72
C LEU A 3 -2.04 20.75 -17.23
N HIS A 4 -2.79 21.48 -16.43
CA HIS A 4 -2.77 21.27 -14.98
C HIS A 4 -3.65 20.08 -14.65
N LEU A 5 -3.02 18.92 -14.48
CA LEU A 5 -3.72 17.74 -13.99
C LEU A 5 -3.58 17.69 -12.48
N SER A 6 -4.69 17.60 -11.79
CA SER A 6 -4.67 17.29 -10.36
C SER A 6 -4.06 15.92 -10.15
N PRO A 7 -3.33 15.69 -9.04
CA PRO A 7 -2.85 14.36 -8.71
C PRO A 7 -4.01 13.35 -8.71
N PRO A 8 -3.79 12.11 -9.17
CA PRO A 8 -4.82 11.09 -9.15
C PRO A 8 -5.39 10.88 -7.75
N ALA A 9 -6.70 10.76 -7.64
CA ALA A 9 -7.39 10.61 -6.36
C ALA A 9 -6.94 9.39 -5.56
N PHE A 10 -6.49 8.32 -6.24
CA PHE A 10 -6.05 7.11 -5.55
C PHE A 10 -4.83 7.36 -4.63
N LEU A 11 -4.03 8.40 -4.90
CA LEU A 11 -2.90 8.75 -4.05
C LEU A 11 -3.31 9.14 -2.64
N ASN A 12 -4.56 9.58 -2.45
CA ASN A 12 -5.10 9.91 -1.13
C ASN A 12 -5.24 8.68 -0.22
N LYS A 13 -5.19 7.47 -0.78
CA LYS A 13 -5.21 6.24 0.00
C LYS A 13 -3.91 5.98 0.74
N ILE A 14 -2.83 6.63 0.33
CA ILE A 14 -1.51 6.41 0.92
C ILE A 14 -1.41 7.20 2.22
N CYS A 15 -1.06 6.49 3.30
CA CYS A 15 -0.83 7.09 4.60
C CYS A 15 0.63 6.89 4.98
N LEU A 16 1.33 8.00 5.22
CA LEU A 16 2.76 7.95 5.50
C LEU A 16 3.02 7.58 6.96
N ARG A 17 4.03 6.78 7.17
CA ARG A 17 4.50 6.37 8.50
C ARG A 17 4.88 7.56 9.39
N ALA A 18 5.29 8.68 8.80
CA ALA A 18 5.71 9.88 9.52
C ALA A 18 4.54 10.63 10.18
N ASP A 19 3.30 10.24 9.89
CA ASP A 19 2.10 10.88 10.42
C ASP A 19 1.19 9.87 11.14
N PRO A 20 1.54 9.46 12.38
CA PRO A 20 0.76 8.46 13.11
C PRO A 20 -0.63 8.95 13.52
N GLU A 21 -0.83 10.26 13.69
CA GLU A 21 -2.14 10.80 14.03
C GLU A 21 -3.11 10.69 12.85
N ASP A 22 -2.64 11.01 11.65
CA ASP A 22 -3.43 10.85 10.43
C ASP A 22 -3.77 9.38 10.21
N LEU A 23 -2.82 8.47 10.42
CA LEU A 23 -3.07 7.04 10.31
C LEU A 23 -4.17 6.58 11.27
N ALA A 24 -4.08 6.96 12.53
CA ALA A 24 -5.07 6.59 13.54
C ALA A 24 -6.47 7.10 13.18
N THR A 25 -6.56 8.35 12.72
CA THR A 25 -7.81 8.96 12.30
C THR A 25 -8.42 8.21 11.11
N ARG A 26 -7.62 7.90 10.11
CA ARG A 26 -8.07 7.17 8.91
C ARG A 26 -8.54 5.77 9.24
N LEU A 27 -7.78 5.05 10.08
CA LEU A 27 -8.15 3.68 10.47
C LEU A 27 -9.48 3.67 11.24
N ALA A 28 -9.68 4.64 12.14
CA ALA A 28 -10.92 4.75 12.90
C ALA A 28 -12.13 5.05 12.01
N ALA A 29 -11.94 5.74 10.90
CA ALA A 29 -13.00 6.12 9.96
C ALA A 29 -13.37 5.01 8.98
N LEU A 30 -12.56 3.97 8.85
CA LEU A 30 -12.84 2.89 7.90
C LEU A 30 -14.03 2.03 8.34
N PRO A 31 -14.87 1.61 7.39
CA PRO A 31 -15.98 0.72 7.71
C PRO A 31 -15.50 -0.63 8.23
N ARG A 32 -16.25 -1.20 9.16
CA ARG A 32 -15.95 -2.50 9.78
C ARG A 32 -16.81 -3.61 9.16
N PRO A 33 -16.34 -4.86 9.09
CA PRO A 33 -15.02 -5.34 9.51
C PRO A 33 -13.89 -4.81 8.62
N MET A 34 -12.80 -4.46 9.25
CA MET A 34 -11.58 -4.03 8.56
C MET A 34 -10.64 -5.21 8.41
N VAL A 35 -10.20 -5.48 7.19
CA VAL A 35 -9.22 -6.53 6.90
C VAL A 35 -7.84 -5.90 6.82
N PHE A 36 -6.87 -6.54 7.42
CA PHE A 36 -5.47 -6.10 7.35
C PHE A 36 -4.62 -7.15 6.65
N THR A 37 -3.76 -6.71 5.76
CA THR A 37 -2.70 -7.53 5.17
C THR A 37 -1.42 -6.72 5.09
N ASN A 38 -0.30 -7.38 4.86
CA ASN A 38 0.99 -6.70 4.73
C ASN A 38 1.89 -7.43 3.76
N GLY A 39 2.91 -6.74 3.29
CA GLY A 39 3.91 -7.32 2.40
C GLY A 39 4.81 -6.28 1.79
N VAL A 40 5.76 -6.75 0.99
CA VAL A 40 6.68 -5.90 0.25
C VAL A 40 6.07 -5.40 -1.04
N PHE A 41 5.41 -6.27 -1.78
CA PHE A 41 4.77 -5.96 -3.08
C PHE A 41 5.72 -5.24 -4.02
N ASP A 42 6.93 -5.78 -4.19
CA ASP A 42 7.96 -5.15 -5.02
C ASP A 42 7.59 -5.17 -6.50
N ILE A 43 7.18 -6.34 -6.98
CA ILE A 43 6.71 -6.50 -8.35
C ILE A 43 5.35 -7.18 -8.28
N LEU A 44 4.30 -6.46 -8.73
CA LEU A 44 2.96 -7.02 -8.75
C LEU A 44 2.81 -8.02 -9.90
N HIS A 45 2.10 -9.09 -9.61
CA HIS A 45 1.71 -10.09 -10.62
C HIS A 45 0.26 -10.54 -10.35
N PRO A 46 -0.34 -11.34 -11.26
CA PRO A 46 -1.75 -11.75 -11.12
C PRO A 46 -2.10 -12.39 -9.78
N GLY A 47 -1.16 -13.11 -9.16
CA GLY A 47 -1.37 -13.69 -7.83
C GLY A 47 -1.61 -12.66 -6.75
N HIS A 48 -0.86 -11.55 -6.77
CA HIS A 48 -1.08 -10.43 -5.85
C HIS A 48 -2.44 -9.79 -6.05
N VAL A 49 -2.84 -9.57 -7.29
CA VAL A 49 -4.13 -8.95 -7.61
C VAL A 49 -5.27 -9.81 -7.08
N ARG A 50 -5.22 -11.12 -7.32
CA ARG A 50 -6.23 -12.07 -6.81
C ARG A 50 -6.26 -12.12 -5.29
N TYR A 51 -5.10 -12.16 -4.66
CA TYR A 51 -4.97 -12.16 -3.21
C TYR A 51 -5.61 -10.91 -2.60
N LEU A 52 -5.31 -9.74 -3.15
CA LEU A 52 -5.86 -8.49 -2.67
C LEU A 52 -7.37 -8.40 -2.87
N ALA A 53 -7.87 -8.87 -4.00
CA ALA A 53 -9.31 -8.92 -4.25
C ALA A 53 -10.03 -9.84 -3.26
N GLN A 54 -9.45 -11.00 -2.95
CA GLN A 54 -9.99 -11.91 -1.94
C GLN A 54 -9.97 -11.28 -0.54
N ALA A 55 -8.86 -10.66 -0.15
CA ALA A 55 -8.75 -9.99 1.13
C ALA A 55 -9.80 -8.88 1.26
N ARG A 56 -9.98 -8.07 0.21
CA ARG A 56 -10.99 -7.02 0.19
C ARG A 56 -12.40 -7.55 0.39
N SER A 57 -12.69 -8.73 -0.15
CA SER A 57 -14.02 -9.34 -0.06
C SER A 57 -14.36 -9.87 1.33
N LEU A 58 -13.40 -10.01 2.23
CA LEU A 58 -13.60 -10.56 3.56
C LEU A 58 -14.17 -9.55 4.56
N GLY A 59 -14.27 -8.30 4.20
CA GLY A 59 -14.78 -7.26 5.09
C GLY A 59 -15.27 -6.04 4.33
N ALA A 60 -15.49 -4.96 5.07
CA ALA A 60 -15.99 -3.71 4.52
C ALA A 60 -14.88 -2.76 4.08
N SER A 61 -13.64 -3.00 4.53
CA SER A 61 -12.47 -2.23 4.13
C SER A 61 -11.21 -3.09 4.16
N LEU A 62 -10.18 -2.65 3.45
CA LEU A 62 -8.88 -3.32 3.40
C LEU A 62 -7.78 -2.32 3.67
N VAL A 63 -6.91 -2.65 4.61
CA VAL A 63 -5.69 -1.89 4.91
C VAL A 63 -4.49 -2.75 4.56
N MET A 64 -3.55 -2.17 3.84
CA MET A 64 -2.32 -2.85 3.44
C MET A 64 -1.13 -2.18 4.11
N GLY A 65 -0.44 -2.94 4.97
CA GLY A 65 0.84 -2.54 5.53
C GLY A 65 1.94 -2.81 4.53
N LEU A 66 2.61 -1.77 4.08
CA LEU A 66 3.69 -1.89 3.09
C LEU A 66 5.04 -1.81 3.81
N ASN A 67 5.89 -2.82 3.58
CA ASN A 67 7.23 -2.81 4.12
C ASN A 67 8.05 -1.64 3.57
N SER A 68 8.76 -0.95 4.46
CA SER A 68 9.75 0.05 4.04
C SER A 68 10.88 -0.62 3.27
N ASP A 69 11.70 0.17 2.58
CA ASP A 69 12.87 -0.36 1.88
C ASP A 69 13.83 -1.05 2.86
N ALA A 70 14.02 -0.47 4.03
CA ALA A 70 14.89 -1.05 5.07
C ALA A 70 14.36 -2.40 5.56
N SER A 71 13.06 -2.50 5.88
CA SER A 71 12.47 -3.75 6.36
C SER A 71 12.41 -4.81 5.26
N ALA A 72 12.19 -4.41 4.01
CA ALA A 72 12.20 -5.32 2.88
C ALA A 72 13.58 -5.95 2.68
N ARG A 73 14.66 -5.19 2.84
CA ARG A 73 16.03 -5.72 2.76
C ARG A 73 16.33 -6.76 3.82
N LEU A 74 15.74 -6.63 5.00
CA LEU A 74 15.91 -7.59 6.09
C LEU A 74 15.27 -8.96 5.81
N LEU A 75 14.38 -9.06 4.83
CA LEU A 75 13.76 -10.33 4.46
C LEU A 75 14.66 -11.24 3.61
N GLY A 76 15.87 -10.79 3.29
CA GLY A 76 16.88 -11.66 2.67
C GLY A 76 16.61 -12.11 1.24
N LYS A 77 15.81 -11.35 0.48
CA LYS A 77 15.49 -11.69 -0.91
C LYS A 77 16.59 -11.35 -1.91
N GLY A 78 17.77 -11.00 -1.42
CA GLY A 78 18.92 -10.64 -2.23
C GLY A 78 19.30 -9.16 -2.07
N PRO A 79 20.56 -8.79 -2.43
CA PRO A 79 21.08 -7.44 -2.22
C PRO A 79 20.39 -6.38 -3.09
N ASP A 80 19.78 -6.81 -4.20
CA ASP A 80 19.13 -5.92 -5.15
C ASP A 80 17.63 -5.68 -4.82
N ARG A 81 17.14 -6.25 -3.75
CA ARG A 81 15.73 -6.11 -3.34
C ARG A 81 15.59 -5.14 -2.18
N PRO A 82 14.55 -4.26 -2.22
CA PRO A 82 13.52 -4.18 -3.25
C PRO A 82 14.03 -3.47 -4.52
N LEU A 83 13.47 -3.83 -5.67
CA LEU A 83 13.76 -3.17 -6.94
C LEU A 83 13.09 -1.80 -7.03
N ASN A 84 11.90 -1.68 -6.47
CA ASN A 84 11.13 -0.44 -6.45
C ASN A 84 11.16 0.16 -5.05
N ARG A 85 11.28 1.49 -4.99
CA ARG A 85 11.24 2.22 -3.73
C ARG A 85 9.86 2.15 -3.09
N GLU A 86 9.80 2.28 -1.77
CA GLU A 86 8.55 2.15 -1.03
C GLU A 86 7.44 3.09 -1.49
N LEU A 87 7.76 4.34 -1.84
CA LEU A 87 6.75 5.27 -2.36
C LEU A 87 6.23 4.86 -3.73
N ASP A 88 7.08 4.31 -4.57
CA ASP A 88 6.66 3.80 -5.88
C ASP A 88 5.78 2.56 -5.72
N ARG A 89 6.15 1.67 -4.82
CA ARG A 89 5.34 0.48 -4.51
C ARG A 89 3.98 0.88 -3.94
N ALA A 90 3.95 1.87 -3.05
CA ALA A 90 2.70 2.38 -2.49
C ALA A 90 1.80 2.97 -3.58
N CYS A 91 2.37 3.74 -4.51
CA CYS A 91 1.63 4.34 -5.62
C CYS A 91 0.97 3.25 -6.50
N VAL A 92 1.72 2.23 -6.87
CA VAL A 92 1.19 1.14 -7.70
C VAL A 92 0.07 0.38 -6.97
N LEU A 93 0.23 0.09 -5.69
CA LEU A 93 -0.80 -0.58 -4.90
C LEU A 93 -2.06 0.27 -4.73
N ALA A 94 -1.90 1.58 -4.56
CA ALA A 94 -3.03 2.47 -4.35
C ALA A 94 -3.91 2.60 -5.60
N ALA A 95 -3.33 2.40 -6.77
CA ALA A 95 -4.08 2.45 -8.01
C ALA A 95 -5.06 1.28 -8.12
#